data_8f9f893dc048016505283b2d183344b8
#
_entry.id   8f9f893dc048016505283b2d183344b8
#
_cell.length_a   1.000
_cell.length_b   1.000
_cell.length_c   1.000
_cell.angle_alpha   90.00
_cell.angle_beta   90.00
_cell.angle_gamma   90.00
#
_symmetry.space_group_name_H-M   'P 1'
#
loop_
_entity.id
_entity.type
_entity.pdbx_description
1 polymer ?
#
loop_
_entity_poly.entity_id
_entity_poly.type
_entity_poly.pdbx_seq_one_letter_code
_entity_poly.pdbx_strand_id
1 'polypeptide(L)'
;MVNEELKYRILQNFGFAPTADQLHAVEVFAHFMTDRDERAVMILRGSAGTGKTSLAGAIVRTMQELRQKVTLLAPTGRAAKVFSLNANQPAATIHRSIYREKAFTGLDGKFNLNVNLFHDRLFMVDEASMISLSSNNSTFGSGCLLDDLIQYVYNDHNCRMLLVGDKAQLPPVGEEESPALRSDVLRAYGLTVFECDLNEVLRQSQDSGILYNATVIRQMITHDEVTQLPKIRFNGFADISIVPGDELIERLASSYSEVGIDETMVITRSNKRANVFNQGIRNMVLGREEELTTGDMLMVVKNKYKNSPTPSPSLNGSLNNATNNVNSLTTQATRQVTQLPSGGGKEIEKTVLTFIANGDRAVVRRVRNVREFYGFRFADVSLEFPDYNNAEEEMTVILDALMTEAPALTQEQNEQLFQHVLEDYEDIPLKADRMKKVREDEYYNALQVKFGYAITCHKAQGGQWAHIYLDQGYMTDEMLTPDYIHWLYTAFTRATEHLYLVNWPKTQVE
;
A
#
# COMPACT_ATOMS: atom_id res chain seq x y z
N MET A 1 -16.16 -21.26 27.96
CA MET A 1 -14.90 -22.05 27.87
C MET A 1 -14.07 -21.65 26.63
N VAL A 2 -14.57 -21.80 25.40
CA VAL A 2 -13.76 -21.51 24.19
C VAL A 2 -13.33 -20.03 24.12
N ASN A 3 -14.24 -19.09 24.40
CA ASN A 3 -13.92 -17.65 24.37
C ASN A 3 -12.86 -17.27 25.42
N GLU A 4 -12.93 -17.83 26.62
CA GLU A 4 -11.97 -17.54 27.68
C GLU A 4 -10.58 -18.09 27.35
N GLU A 5 -10.50 -19.28 26.75
CA GLU A 5 -9.25 -19.85 26.28
C GLU A 5 -8.64 -19.01 25.17
N LEU A 6 -9.46 -18.57 24.21
CA LEU A 6 -9.01 -17.72 23.12
C LEU A 6 -8.48 -16.37 23.63
N LYS A 7 -9.21 -15.72 24.54
CA LYS A 7 -8.77 -14.48 25.20
C LYS A 7 -7.43 -14.68 25.90
N TYR A 8 -7.32 -15.73 26.72
CA TYR A 8 -6.10 -16.01 27.45
C TYR A 8 -4.90 -16.17 26.53
N ARG A 9 -5.01 -16.93 25.44
CA ARG A 9 -3.92 -17.14 24.48
C ARG A 9 -3.55 -15.86 23.74
N ILE A 10 -4.52 -15.04 23.33
CA ILE A 10 -4.23 -13.75 22.67
C ILE A 10 -3.43 -12.86 23.62
N LEU A 11 -3.83 -12.76 24.89
CA LEU A 11 -3.14 -11.96 25.89
C LEU A 11 -1.72 -12.49 26.20
N GLN A 12 -1.52 -13.80 26.21
CA GLN A 12 -0.19 -14.40 26.31
C GLN A 12 0.69 -14.03 25.10
N ASN A 13 0.15 -14.12 23.89
CA ASN A 13 0.85 -13.76 22.66
C ASN A 13 1.04 -12.25 22.50
N PHE A 14 0.23 -11.42 23.17
CA PHE A 14 0.39 -9.97 23.17
C PHE A 14 1.65 -9.53 23.90
N GLY A 15 1.96 -10.17 25.04
CA GLY A 15 3.23 -10.01 25.74
C GLY A 15 3.40 -8.69 26.51
N PHE A 16 2.39 -7.83 26.53
CA PHE A 16 2.36 -6.55 27.26
C PHE A 16 1.13 -6.50 28.16
N ALA A 17 1.15 -5.60 29.15
CA ALA A 17 -0.04 -5.28 29.92
C ALA A 17 -1.06 -4.55 28.99
N PRO A 18 -2.23 -5.16 28.71
CA PRO A 18 -3.19 -4.56 27.80
C PRO A 18 -3.90 -3.36 28.47
N THR A 19 -4.29 -2.39 27.65
CA THR A 19 -5.22 -1.33 28.08
C THR A 19 -6.65 -1.86 28.22
N ALA A 20 -7.57 -1.08 28.81
CA ALA A 20 -8.96 -1.50 28.93
C ALA A 20 -9.61 -1.70 27.52
N ASP A 21 -9.31 -0.80 26.57
CA ASP A 21 -9.80 -0.91 25.19
C ASP A 21 -9.25 -2.17 24.49
N GLN A 22 -7.98 -2.50 24.71
CA GLN A 22 -7.37 -3.70 24.13
C GLN A 22 -7.95 -4.98 24.72
N LEU A 23 -8.23 -5.01 26.04
CA LEU A 23 -8.93 -6.12 26.67
C LEU A 23 -10.33 -6.31 26.06
N HIS A 24 -11.07 -5.22 25.93
CA HIS A 24 -12.39 -5.23 25.32
C HIS A 24 -12.32 -5.72 23.86
N ALA A 25 -11.34 -5.26 23.08
CA ALA A 25 -11.15 -5.72 21.71
C ALA A 25 -10.90 -7.23 21.61
N VAL A 26 -10.11 -7.79 22.55
CA VAL A 26 -9.89 -9.25 22.64
C VAL A 26 -11.19 -10.00 22.99
N GLU A 27 -12.04 -9.44 23.85
CA GLU A 27 -13.36 -10.01 24.16
C GLU A 27 -14.30 -10.00 22.96
N VAL A 28 -14.40 -8.87 22.27
CA VAL A 28 -15.20 -8.73 21.04
C VAL A 28 -14.69 -9.70 19.98
N PHE A 29 -13.37 -9.82 19.81
CA PHE A 29 -12.77 -10.77 18.86
C PHE A 29 -13.11 -12.23 19.19
N ALA A 30 -13.06 -12.61 20.47
CA ALA A 30 -13.42 -13.97 20.89
C ALA A 30 -14.91 -14.28 20.60
N HIS A 31 -15.82 -13.32 20.83
CA HIS A 31 -17.23 -13.44 20.47
C HIS A 31 -17.42 -13.53 18.95
N PHE A 32 -16.77 -12.65 18.19
CA PHE A 32 -16.77 -12.67 16.73
C PHE A 32 -16.35 -14.02 16.15
N MET A 33 -15.27 -14.62 16.67
CA MET A 33 -14.76 -15.91 16.18
C MET A 33 -15.68 -17.10 16.51
N THR A 34 -16.50 -17.00 17.55
CA THR A 34 -17.38 -18.06 18.01
C THR A 34 -18.86 -17.83 17.66
N ASP A 35 -19.16 -16.73 17.00
CA ASP A 35 -20.51 -16.44 16.54
C ASP A 35 -20.99 -17.49 15.53
N ARG A 36 -22.31 -17.75 15.51
CA ARG A 36 -22.91 -18.73 14.61
C ARG A 36 -23.23 -18.19 13.22
N ASP A 37 -23.20 -16.85 13.07
CA ASP A 37 -23.43 -16.23 11.78
C ASP A 37 -22.18 -16.36 10.90
N GLU A 38 -22.35 -17.04 9.76
CA GLU A 38 -21.27 -17.23 8.79
C GLU A 38 -20.86 -15.92 8.10
N ARG A 39 -21.74 -14.89 8.15
CA ARG A 39 -21.49 -13.56 7.57
C ARG A 39 -21.06 -12.53 8.61
N ALA A 40 -20.34 -12.96 9.62
CA ALA A 40 -19.79 -12.07 10.64
C ALA A 40 -18.54 -11.32 10.16
N VAL A 41 -18.48 -10.01 10.41
CA VAL A 41 -17.33 -9.14 10.19
C VAL A 41 -16.99 -8.39 11.48
N MET A 42 -15.70 -8.21 11.76
CA MET A 42 -15.27 -7.35 12.86
C MET A 42 -14.51 -6.14 12.35
N ILE A 43 -14.80 -4.97 12.92
CA ILE A 43 -14.06 -3.72 12.71
C ILE A 43 -13.26 -3.42 13.97
N LEU A 44 -11.94 -3.30 13.84
CA LEU A 44 -11.04 -2.85 14.88
C LEU A 44 -10.49 -1.48 14.48
N ARG A 45 -11.02 -0.43 15.07
CA ARG A 45 -10.57 0.94 14.83
C ARG A 45 -9.64 1.38 15.93
N GLY A 46 -8.69 2.24 15.59
CA GLY A 46 -7.83 2.87 16.58
C GLY A 46 -6.89 3.88 15.94
N SER A 47 -6.45 4.86 16.71
CA SER A 47 -5.48 5.85 16.26
C SER A 47 -4.04 5.35 16.33
N ALA A 48 -3.10 6.17 15.84
CA ALA A 48 -1.67 5.92 16.01
C ALA A 48 -1.32 5.78 17.50
N GLY A 49 -0.43 4.84 17.83
CA GLY A 49 0.02 4.61 19.20
C GLY A 49 -0.94 3.82 20.11
N THR A 50 -2.11 3.36 19.61
CA THR A 50 -3.06 2.56 20.42
C THR A 50 -2.78 1.06 20.41
N GLY A 51 -1.74 0.61 19.68
CA GLY A 51 -1.30 -0.78 19.65
C GLY A 51 -2.11 -1.70 18.73
N LYS A 52 -2.84 -1.16 17.73
CA LYS A 52 -3.58 -1.96 16.73
C LYS A 52 -2.73 -3.07 16.11
N THR A 53 -1.56 -2.69 15.59
CA THR A 53 -0.65 -3.61 14.88
C THR A 53 -0.11 -4.70 15.80
N SER A 54 0.21 -4.35 17.05
CA SER A 54 0.67 -5.32 18.05
C SER A 54 -0.43 -6.32 18.41
N LEU A 55 -1.67 -5.82 18.57
CA LEU A 55 -2.84 -6.66 18.85
C LEU A 55 -3.17 -7.58 17.68
N ALA A 56 -3.16 -7.05 16.44
CA ALA A 56 -3.34 -7.84 15.22
C ALA A 56 -2.28 -8.95 15.10
N GLY A 57 -1.00 -8.63 15.38
CA GLY A 57 0.08 -9.61 15.42
C GLY A 57 -0.14 -10.70 16.48
N ALA A 58 -0.62 -10.35 17.67
CA ALA A 58 -0.96 -11.31 18.72
C ALA A 58 -2.10 -12.25 18.30
N ILE A 59 -3.13 -11.69 17.67
CA ILE A 59 -4.24 -12.46 17.10
C ILE A 59 -3.70 -13.47 16.06
N VAL A 60 -2.87 -13.02 15.12
CA VAL A 60 -2.30 -13.92 14.09
C VAL A 60 -1.52 -15.05 14.71
N ARG A 61 -0.60 -14.78 15.67
CA ARG A 61 0.18 -15.81 16.37
C ARG A 61 -0.72 -16.82 17.07
N THR A 62 -1.76 -16.35 17.76
CA THR A 62 -2.73 -17.21 18.43
C THR A 62 -3.49 -18.09 17.44
N MET A 63 -3.93 -17.54 16.32
CA MET A 63 -4.61 -18.33 15.28
C MET A 63 -3.69 -19.41 14.70
N GLN A 64 -2.41 -19.11 14.50
CA GLN A 64 -1.42 -20.09 14.05
C GLN A 64 -1.24 -21.23 15.05
N GLU A 65 -1.12 -20.93 16.35
CA GLU A 65 -1.03 -21.95 17.42
C GLU A 65 -2.27 -22.85 17.43
N LEU A 66 -3.44 -22.28 17.23
CA LEU A 66 -4.71 -23.01 17.15
C LEU A 66 -4.92 -23.70 15.79
N ARG A 67 -3.94 -23.62 14.88
CA ARG A 67 -4.02 -24.14 13.50
C ARG A 67 -5.21 -23.58 12.69
N GLN A 68 -5.73 -22.44 13.11
CA GLN A 68 -6.73 -21.71 12.35
C GLN A 68 -6.06 -21.00 11.17
N LYS A 69 -6.62 -21.16 9.98
CA LYS A 69 -6.07 -20.54 8.77
C LYS A 69 -6.37 -19.03 8.74
N VAL A 70 -5.33 -18.23 8.54
CA VAL A 70 -5.43 -16.77 8.39
C VAL A 70 -4.84 -16.33 7.07
N THR A 71 -5.50 -15.38 6.40
CA THR A 71 -4.98 -14.67 5.24
C THR A 71 -4.83 -13.19 5.60
N LEU A 72 -3.61 -12.67 5.43
CA LEU A 72 -3.31 -11.27 5.71
C LEU A 72 -3.34 -10.45 4.42
N LEU A 73 -4.12 -9.38 4.44
CA LEU A 73 -4.33 -8.50 3.30
C LEU A 73 -4.07 -7.04 3.68
N ALA A 74 -3.64 -6.24 2.69
CA ALA A 74 -3.55 -4.79 2.82
C ALA A 74 -3.82 -4.11 1.46
N PRO A 75 -4.19 -2.82 1.44
CA PRO A 75 -4.47 -2.11 0.18
C PRO A 75 -3.23 -1.92 -0.72
N THR A 76 -2.06 -1.74 -0.14
CA THR A 76 -0.80 -1.45 -0.85
C THR A 76 0.29 -2.47 -0.54
N GLY A 77 1.30 -2.57 -1.42
CA GLY A 77 2.47 -3.47 -1.23
C GLY A 77 3.25 -3.14 0.04
N ARG A 78 3.47 -1.84 0.32
CA ARG A 78 4.17 -1.40 1.54
C ARG A 78 3.39 -1.76 2.81
N ALA A 79 2.09 -1.51 2.84
CA ALA A 79 1.25 -1.90 3.98
C ALA A 79 1.27 -3.42 4.19
N ALA A 80 1.19 -4.20 3.11
CA ALA A 80 1.29 -5.66 3.18
C ALA A 80 2.65 -6.11 3.75
N LYS A 81 3.75 -5.47 3.35
CA LYS A 81 5.09 -5.76 3.90
C LYS A 81 5.16 -5.45 5.39
N VAL A 82 4.71 -4.27 5.82
CA VAL A 82 4.69 -3.88 7.24
C VAL A 82 3.83 -4.84 8.05
N PHE A 83 2.65 -5.20 7.56
CA PHE A 83 1.77 -6.17 8.20
C PHE A 83 2.42 -7.57 8.30
N SER A 84 3.07 -8.02 7.22
CA SER A 84 3.80 -9.29 7.19
C SER A 84 4.90 -9.37 8.25
N LEU A 85 5.70 -8.31 8.39
CA LEU A 85 6.78 -8.23 9.38
C LEU A 85 6.23 -8.28 10.81
N ASN A 86 5.18 -7.50 11.10
CA ASN A 86 4.58 -7.42 12.43
C ASN A 86 3.86 -8.71 12.85
N ALA A 87 3.25 -9.39 11.89
CA ALA A 87 2.53 -10.64 12.13
C ALA A 87 3.42 -11.90 12.03
N ASN A 88 4.66 -11.75 11.54
CA ASN A 88 5.55 -12.86 11.19
C ASN A 88 4.87 -13.91 10.28
N GLN A 89 4.06 -13.42 9.33
CA GLN A 89 3.33 -14.24 8.36
C GLN A 89 3.21 -13.47 7.04
N PRO A 90 3.33 -14.12 5.87
CA PRO A 90 3.17 -13.46 4.58
C PRO A 90 1.81 -12.75 4.46
N ALA A 91 1.84 -11.49 4.02
CA ALA A 91 0.67 -10.71 3.66
C ALA A 91 0.72 -10.37 2.17
N ALA A 92 -0.45 -10.16 1.56
CA ALA A 92 -0.58 -9.81 0.15
C ALA A 92 -1.44 -8.55 -0.03
N THR A 93 -1.35 -7.92 -1.20
CA THR A 93 -2.30 -6.85 -1.51
C THR A 93 -3.69 -7.43 -1.79
N ILE A 94 -4.74 -6.66 -1.43
CA ILE A 94 -6.14 -7.04 -1.71
C ILE A 94 -6.29 -7.35 -3.20
N HIS A 95 -5.86 -6.43 -4.08
CA HIS A 95 -5.99 -6.60 -5.53
C HIS A 95 -5.38 -7.90 -6.04
N ARG A 96 -4.18 -8.26 -5.57
CA ARG A 96 -3.53 -9.51 -5.97
C ARG A 96 -4.27 -10.76 -5.51
N SER A 97 -4.93 -10.69 -4.37
CA SER A 97 -5.58 -11.84 -3.74
C SER A 97 -6.96 -12.12 -4.33
N ILE A 98 -7.72 -11.05 -4.63
CA ILE A 98 -9.13 -11.21 -5.02
C ILE A 98 -9.40 -11.11 -6.52
N TYR A 99 -8.46 -10.57 -7.32
CA TYR A 99 -8.65 -10.44 -8.76
C TYR A 99 -7.77 -11.39 -9.57
N ARG A 100 -8.30 -11.77 -10.72
CA ARG A 100 -7.59 -12.51 -11.78
C ARG A 100 -7.77 -11.82 -13.11
N GLU A 101 -6.77 -11.90 -13.95
CA GLU A 101 -6.86 -11.39 -15.30
C GLU A 101 -7.92 -12.14 -16.11
N LYS A 102 -8.79 -11.40 -16.80
CA LYS A 102 -9.75 -11.96 -17.74
C LYS A 102 -9.11 -12.08 -19.12
N ALA A 103 -9.44 -13.13 -19.87
CA ALA A 103 -9.18 -13.14 -21.30
C ALA A 103 -9.86 -11.92 -21.94
N PHE A 104 -9.09 -11.14 -22.66
CA PHE A 104 -9.34 -9.76 -23.06
C PHE A 104 -10.34 -9.57 -24.20
N THR A 105 -11.06 -8.45 -24.17
CA THR A 105 -11.93 -7.99 -25.27
C THR A 105 -11.95 -6.47 -25.50
N GLY A 106 -10.92 -5.72 -25.07
CA GLY A 106 -10.94 -4.25 -25.25
C GLY A 106 -9.66 -3.52 -24.78
N LEU A 107 -9.67 -2.20 -24.84
CA LEU A 107 -8.59 -1.26 -24.49
C LEU A 107 -8.04 -1.40 -23.07
N ASP A 108 -8.87 -1.82 -22.13
CA ASP A 108 -8.48 -2.02 -20.75
C ASP A 108 -8.54 -3.51 -20.39
N GLY A 109 -7.44 -4.05 -19.91
CA GLY A 109 -7.44 -5.37 -19.28
C GLY A 109 -8.42 -5.37 -18.11
N LYS A 110 -9.59 -5.98 -18.29
CA LYS A 110 -10.55 -6.13 -17.18
C LYS A 110 -10.12 -7.29 -16.32
N PHE A 111 -10.01 -7.03 -15.03
CA PHE A 111 -9.77 -8.05 -14.03
C PHE A 111 -11.08 -8.47 -13.41
N ASN A 112 -11.36 -9.76 -13.43
CA ASN A 112 -12.53 -10.32 -12.79
C ASN A 112 -12.23 -10.68 -11.34
N LEU A 113 -13.26 -10.62 -10.52
CA LEU A 113 -13.22 -11.19 -9.19
C LEU A 113 -12.89 -12.68 -9.31
N ASN A 114 -11.94 -13.14 -8.51
CA ASN A 114 -11.58 -14.54 -8.41
C ASN A 114 -12.61 -15.28 -7.55
N VAL A 115 -12.67 -16.60 -7.69
CA VAL A 115 -13.45 -17.43 -6.78
C VAL A 115 -12.64 -17.68 -5.51
N ASN A 116 -13.24 -17.46 -4.35
CA ASN A 116 -12.65 -17.88 -3.09
C ASN A 116 -12.75 -19.41 -2.99
N LEU A 117 -11.59 -20.05 -2.88
CA LEU A 117 -11.48 -21.52 -2.71
C LEU A 117 -11.10 -21.89 -1.26
N PHE A 118 -11.16 -20.93 -0.35
CA PHE A 118 -10.76 -21.14 1.04
C PHE A 118 -11.99 -21.34 1.92
N HIS A 119 -11.91 -22.35 2.78
CA HIS A 119 -12.92 -22.66 3.81
C HIS A 119 -12.33 -22.42 5.21
N ASP A 120 -13.18 -22.13 6.18
CA ASP A 120 -12.79 -21.97 7.59
C ASP A 120 -11.61 -21.01 7.77
N ARG A 121 -11.70 -19.81 7.15
CA ARG A 121 -10.57 -18.89 7.07
C ARG A 121 -10.92 -17.52 7.62
N LEU A 122 -9.99 -16.98 8.42
CA LEU A 122 -10.02 -15.58 8.84
C LEU A 122 -9.21 -14.73 7.83
N PHE A 123 -9.86 -13.76 7.20
CA PHE A 123 -9.22 -12.72 6.42
C PHE A 123 -9.01 -11.50 7.31
N MET A 124 -7.76 -11.11 7.50
CA MET A 124 -7.41 -9.89 8.24
C MET A 124 -6.91 -8.85 7.25
N VAL A 125 -7.54 -7.69 7.26
CA VAL A 125 -7.24 -6.58 6.36
C VAL A 125 -6.74 -5.40 7.19
N ASP A 126 -5.46 -5.06 7.05
CA ASP A 126 -4.89 -3.87 7.67
C ASP A 126 -5.02 -2.66 6.75
N GLU A 127 -4.91 -1.45 7.31
CA GLU A 127 -5.11 -0.17 6.61
C GLU A 127 -6.46 -0.12 5.85
N ALA A 128 -7.51 -0.67 6.44
CA ALA A 128 -8.85 -0.73 5.83
C ALA A 128 -9.45 0.67 5.56
N SER A 129 -8.90 1.73 6.17
CA SER A 129 -9.25 3.12 5.88
C SER A 129 -9.08 3.54 4.42
N MET A 130 -8.25 2.82 3.66
CA MET A 130 -7.99 3.09 2.24
C MET A 130 -8.95 2.38 1.28
N ILE A 131 -9.87 1.54 1.76
CA ILE A 131 -10.77 0.76 0.92
C ILE A 131 -11.96 1.61 0.53
N SER A 132 -12.15 1.84 -0.78
CA SER A 132 -13.20 2.69 -1.35
C SER A 132 -14.47 1.92 -1.72
N LEU A 133 -15.61 2.64 -1.71
CA LEU A 133 -16.89 2.20 -2.32
C LEU A 133 -16.95 2.52 -3.81
N SER A 134 -16.23 3.54 -4.26
CA SER A 134 -16.23 3.94 -5.66
C SER A 134 -14.81 3.98 -6.21
N SER A 135 -14.63 3.55 -7.44
CA SER A 135 -13.42 3.85 -8.20
C SER A 135 -13.81 4.47 -9.53
N ASN A 136 -13.11 5.52 -9.91
CA ASN A 136 -13.23 6.15 -11.23
C ASN A 136 -12.67 5.25 -12.36
N ASN A 137 -12.16 4.06 -12.01
CA ASN A 137 -11.54 3.11 -12.94
C ASN A 137 -12.22 1.74 -12.84
N SER A 138 -13.09 1.43 -13.79
CA SER A 138 -13.78 0.15 -13.93
C SER A 138 -12.88 -1.03 -14.41
N THR A 139 -11.56 -0.92 -14.21
CA THR A 139 -10.59 -1.93 -14.66
C THR A 139 -10.65 -3.20 -13.82
N PHE A 140 -11.06 -3.09 -12.55
CA PHE A 140 -11.10 -4.21 -11.61
C PHE A 140 -12.54 -4.52 -11.20
N GLY A 141 -12.95 -5.78 -11.32
CA GLY A 141 -14.19 -6.32 -10.80
C GLY A 141 -15.41 -5.46 -11.11
N SER A 142 -16.14 -5.09 -10.05
CA SER A 142 -17.31 -4.18 -10.11
C SER A 142 -16.91 -2.70 -10.22
N GLY A 143 -15.64 -2.37 -9.95
CA GLY A 143 -15.16 -1.01 -9.75
C GLY A 143 -15.30 -0.51 -8.30
N CYS A 144 -15.84 -1.33 -7.40
CA CYS A 144 -15.97 -1.07 -5.97
C CYS A 144 -15.13 -2.09 -5.19
N LEU A 145 -14.01 -1.64 -4.63
CA LEU A 145 -13.08 -2.56 -3.95
C LEU A 145 -13.70 -3.20 -2.70
N LEU A 146 -14.52 -2.45 -1.96
CA LEU A 146 -15.19 -2.97 -0.77
C LEU A 146 -16.23 -4.05 -1.13
N ASP A 147 -17.04 -3.81 -2.17
CA ASP A 147 -18.04 -4.76 -2.67
C ASP A 147 -17.36 -6.07 -3.11
N ASP A 148 -16.32 -5.95 -3.94
CA ASP A 148 -15.57 -7.09 -4.45
C ASP A 148 -14.88 -7.88 -3.33
N LEU A 149 -14.34 -7.20 -2.32
CA LEU A 149 -13.71 -7.85 -1.16
C LEU A 149 -14.74 -8.63 -0.33
N ILE A 150 -15.90 -8.02 -0.05
CA ILE A 150 -17.01 -8.66 0.67
C ILE A 150 -17.51 -9.87 -0.10
N GLN A 151 -17.77 -9.68 -1.40
CA GLN A 151 -18.23 -10.77 -2.26
C GLN A 151 -17.20 -11.91 -2.31
N TYR A 152 -15.91 -11.61 -2.41
CA TYR A 152 -14.87 -12.62 -2.42
C TYR A 152 -14.81 -13.41 -1.11
N VAL A 153 -14.76 -12.72 0.02
CA VAL A 153 -14.61 -13.37 1.34
C VAL A 153 -15.80 -14.27 1.65
N TYR A 154 -17.02 -13.79 1.42
CA TYR A 154 -18.24 -14.50 1.82
C TYR A 154 -18.89 -15.35 0.70
N ASN A 155 -18.16 -15.58 -0.39
CA ASN A 155 -18.60 -16.50 -1.44
C ASN A 155 -18.42 -17.98 -1.07
N ASP A 156 -17.70 -18.28 0.01
CA ASP A 156 -17.48 -19.64 0.51
C ASP A 156 -17.79 -19.77 2.00
N HIS A 157 -17.83 -21.02 2.47
CA HIS A 157 -18.34 -21.36 3.81
C HIS A 157 -17.38 -20.98 4.93
N ASN A 158 -17.93 -20.43 6.01
CA ASN A 158 -17.28 -20.15 7.28
C ASN A 158 -16.01 -19.30 7.16
N CYS A 159 -16.00 -18.36 6.21
CA CYS A 159 -14.98 -17.33 6.12
C CYS A 159 -15.41 -16.09 6.88
N ARG A 160 -14.47 -15.48 7.61
CA ARG A 160 -14.69 -14.30 8.43
C ARG A 160 -13.72 -13.20 8.03
N MET A 161 -14.10 -11.94 8.26
CA MET A 161 -13.25 -10.80 7.94
C MET A 161 -13.06 -9.91 9.17
N LEU A 162 -11.80 -9.55 9.45
CA LEU A 162 -11.41 -8.53 10.42
C LEU A 162 -10.79 -7.35 9.67
N LEU A 163 -11.43 -6.19 9.76
CA LEU A 163 -10.98 -4.93 9.18
C LEU A 163 -10.29 -4.10 10.27
N VAL A 164 -9.01 -3.77 10.06
CA VAL A 164 -8.21 -2.97 10.99
C VAL A 164 -7.90 -1.64 10.32
N GLY A 165 -8.12 -0.53 11.00
CA GLY A 165 -7.88 0.79 10.41
C GLY A 165 -8.00 1.95 11.38
N ASP A 166 -7.85 3.16 10.87
CA ASP A 166 -7.88 4.41 11.61
C ASP A 166 -8.80 5.41 10.90
N LYS A 167 -9.91 5.79 11.54
CA LYS A 167 -10.87 6.77 10.99
C LYS A 167 -10.30 8.18 10.87
N ALA A 168 -9.25 8.49 11.62
CA ALA A 168 -8.63 9.81 11.58
C ALA A 168 -7.68 9.99 10.39
N GLN A 169 -7.25 8.89 9.76
CA GLN A 169 -6.47 8.95 8.52
C GLN A 169 -7.31 9.46 7.34
N LEU A 170 -6.62 9.89 6.28
CA LEU A 170 -7.28 10.29 5.04
C LEU A 170 -8.22 9.18 4.53
N PRO A 171 -9.48 9.50 4.27
CA PRO A 171 -10.38 8.57 3.60
C PRO A 171 -9.95 8.36 2.12
N PRO A 172 -10.55 7.40 1.42
CA PRO A 172 -10.36 7.24 -0.01
C PRO A 172 -10.73 8.51 -0.79
N VAL A 173 -10.05 8.74 -1.90
CA VAL A 173 -10.26 9.95 -2.71
C VAL A 173 -11.73 10.06 -3.17
N GLY A 174 -12.37 11.17 -2.83
CA GLY A 174 -13.76 11.46 -3.18
C GLY A 174 -14.79 10.93 -2.15
N GLU A 175 -14.33 10.42 -1.02
CA GLU A 175 -15.17 9.97 0.09
C GLU A 175 -14.89 10.82 1.33
N GLU A 176 -15.93 11.13 2.10
CA GLU A 176 -15.80 11.94 3.33
C GLU A 176 -15.30 11.11 4.52
N GLU A 177 -15.63 9.81 4.52
CA GLU A 177 -15.24 8.85 5.55
C GLU A 177 -14.82 7.52 4.91
N SER A 178 -14.05 6.72 5.65
CA SER A 178 -13.64 5.37 5.23
C SER A 178 -14.80 4.38 5.31
N PRO A 179 -15.40 3.94 4.18
CA PRO A 179 -16.61 3.11 4.20
C PRO A 179 -16.39 1.73 4.82
N ALA A 180 -15.20 1.16 4.67
CA ALA A 180 -14.86 -0.13 5.26
C ALA A 180 -14.79 -0.11 6.80
N LEU A 181 -14.71 1.08 7.41
CA LEU A 181 -14.70 1.25 8.87
C LEU A 181 -16.05 1.72 9.44
N ARG A 182 -17.10 1.73 8.61
CA ARG A 182 -18.44 2.13 8.98
C ARG A 182 -19.35 0.90 9.15
N SER A 183 -19.90 0.74 10.35
CA SER A 183 -20.77 -0.40 10.67
C SER A 183 -22.09 -0.36 9.94
N ASP A 184 -22.68 0.82 9.69
CA ASP A 184 -23.91 0.98 8.90
C ASP A 184 -23.72 0.54 7.44
N VAL A 185 -22.58 0.88 6.82
CA VAL A 185 -22.23 0.44 5.47
C VAL A 185 -22.12 -1.08 5.41
N LEU A 186 -21.39 -1.70 6.35
CA LEU A 186 -21.21 -3.17 6.34
C LEU A 186 -22.53 -3.90 6.65
N ARG A 187 -23.39 -3.37 7.52
CA ARG A 187 -24.74 -3.92 7.77
C ARG A 187 -25.62 -3.86 6.54
N ALA A 188 -25.47 -2.85 5.68
CA ALA A 188 -26.20 -2.76 4.42
C ALA A 188 -25.88 -3.91 3.45
N TYR A 189 -24.70 -4.54 3.57
CA TYR A 189 -24.32 -5.78 2.86
C TYR A 189 -24.88 -7.06 3.50
N GLY A 190 -25.70 -6.94 4.55
CA GLY A 190 -26.25 -8.08 5.29
C GLY A 190 -25.21 -8.79 6.15
N LEU A 191 -24.21 -8.06 6.64
CA LEU A 191 -23.18 -8.60 7.54
C LEU A 191 -23.55 -8.36 9.01
N THR A 192 -23.28 -9.34 9.87
CA THR A 192 -23.30 -9.16 11.32
C THR A 192 -22.01 -8.51 11.77
N VAL A 193 -22.10 -7.26 12.24
CA VAL A 193 -20.95 -6.41 12.52
C VAL A 193 -20.61 -6.40 14.01
N PHE A 194 -19.40 -6.82 14.32
CA PHE A 194 -18.74 -6.62 15.61
C PHE A 194 -17.80 -5.43 15.47
N GLU A 195 -17.75 -4.54 16.45
CA GLU A 195 -16.91 -3.35 16.37
C GLU A 195 -16.26 -3.00 17.71
N CYS A 196 -15.03 -2.50 17.63
CA CYS A 196 -14.30 -2.02 18.79
C CYS A 196 -13.40 -0.85 18.40
N ASP A 197 -13.30 0.15 19.30
CA ASP A 197 -12.46 1.33 19.14
C ASP A 197 -11.35 1.31 20.21
N LEU A 198 -10.09 1.45 19.77
CA LEU A 198 -8.93 1.65 20.62
C LEU A 198 -8.63 3.14 20.70
N ASN A 199 -8.96 3.76 21.82
CA ASN A 199 -8.79 5.20 22.05
C ASN A 199 -7.63 5.53 23.01
N GLU A 200 -7.28 4.56 23.87
CA GLU A 200 -6.20 4.74 24.83
C GLU A 200 -4.84 4.73 24.14
N VAL A 201 -4.12 5.85 24.20
CA VAL A 201 -2.75 5.96 23.69
C VAL A 201 -1.79 5.45 24.78
N LEU A 202 -0.88 4.56 24.42
CA LEU A 202 0.06 3.92 25.35
C LEU A 202 0.97 4.98 26.01
N ARG A 203 1.27 4.81 27.32
CA ARG A 203 2.06 5.76 28.12
C ARG A 203 3.46 6.08 27.55
N GLN A 204 4.05 5.17 26.79
CA GLN A 204 5.34 5.40 26.10
C GLN A 204 5.28 6.50 25.03
N SER A 205 4.08 6.96 24.68
CA SER A 205 3.86 8.06 23.76
C SER A 205 3.93 9.46 24.39
N GLN A 206 4.05 9.58 25.72
CA GLN A 206 4.07 10.88 26.40
C GLN A 206 5.35 11.67 26.13
N ASP A 207 6.46 10.98 25.78
CA ASP A 207 7.73 11.59 25.42
C ASP A 207 7.87 11.88 23.92
N SER A 208 6.87 11.50 23.12
CA SER A 208 6.85 11.70 21.66
C SER A 208 6.02 12.92 21.28
N GLY A 209 6.69 13.92 20.68
CA GLY A 209 6.03 15.10 20.11
C GLY A 209 5.20 14.74 18.87
N ILE A 210 5.61 13.74 18.10
CA ILE A 210 4.84 13.22 16.97
C ILE A 210 3.47 12.73 17.45
N LEU A 211 3.44 11.83 18.43
CA LEU A 211 2.20 11.26 18.95
C LEU A 211 1.36 12.25 19.74
N TYR A 212 2.01 13.16 20.51
CA TYR A 212 1.31 14.24 21.19
C TYR A 212 0.52 15.11 20.20
N ASN A 213 1.21 15.65 19.18
CA ASN A 213 0.57 16.51 18.19
C ASN A 213 -0.46 15.74 17.34
N ALA A 214 -0.17 14.51 16.94
CA ALA A 214 -1.13 13.65 16.24
C ALA A 214 -2.42 13.44 17.07
N THR A 215 -2.30 13.29 18.40
CA THR A 215 -3.45 13.15 19.30
C THR A 215 -4.28 14.45 19.35
N VAL A 216 -3.62 15.61 19.44
CA VAL A 216 -4.30 16.92 19.41
C VAL A 216 -5.02 17.11 18.07
N ILE A 217 -4.34 16.86 16.94
CA ILE A 217 -4.94 16.97 15.61
C ILE A 217 -6.14 16.02 15.47
N ARG A 218 -6.04 14.78 15.98
CA ARG A 218 -7.15 13.83 15.97
C ARG A 218 -8.37 14.33 16.75
N GLN A 219 -8.15 14.97 17.90
CA GLN A 219 -9.25 15.55 18.69
C GLN A 219 -10.01 16.62 17.90
N MET A 220 -9.32 17.35 17.01
CA MET A 220 -9.97 18.32 16.12
C MET A 220 -10.87 17.64 15.08
N ILE A 221 -10.53 16.44 14.61
CA ILE A 221 -11.36 15.67 13.66
C ILE A 221 -12.70 15.27 14.29
N THR A 222 -12.71 14.98 15.59
CA THR A 222 -13.92 14.55 16.32
C THR A 222 -14.83 15.71 16.77
N HIS A 223 -14.39 16.95 16.58
CA HIS A 223 -15.14 18.16 16.94
C HIS A 223 -15.44 18.96 15.67
N ASP A 224 -16.69 19.08 15.30
CA ASP A 224 -17.15 19.72 14.04
C ASP A 224 -16.85 21.23 13.92
N GLU A 225 -16.27 21.85 14.94
CA GLU A 225 -16.03 23.30 14.98
C GLU A 225 -14.55 23.69 14.89
N VAL A 226 -13.86 23.20 13.84
CA VAL A 226 -12.47 23.60 13.61
C VAL A 226 -12.43 24.87 12.76
N THR A 227 -12.12 25.99 13.40
CA THR A 227 -12.05 27.33 12.76
C THR A 227 -10.62 27.85 12.59
N GLN A 228 -9.63 27.17 13.17
CA GLN A 228 -8.23 27.60 13.15
C GLN A 228 -7.30 26.41 12.87
N LEU A 229 -6.20 26.70 12.18
CA LEU A 229 -5.14 25.72 11.96
C LEU A 229 -4.55 25.24 13.28
N PRO A 230 -4.22 23.93 13.40
CA PRO A 230 -3.63 23.40 14.61
C PRO A 230 -2.28 24.05 14.91
N LYS A 231 -2.04 24.33 16.17
CA LYS A 231 -0.73 24.73 16.68
C LYS A 231 0.07 23.51 17.07
N ILE A 232 1.29 23.46 16.60
CA ILE A 232 2.19 22.32 16.82
C ILE A 232 3.15 22.65 17.97
N ARG A 233 3.23 21.76 18.93
CA ARG A 233 4.13 21.87 20.07
C ARG A 233 5.43 21.15 19.78
N PHE A 234 6.54 21.87 19.86
CA PHE A 234 7.90 21.37 19.67
C PHE A 234 8.66 21.24 20.99
N ASN A 235 8.41 22.18 21.93
CA ASN A 235 9.15 22.26 23.16
C ASN A 235 8.96 21.00 24.02
N GLY A 236 10.09 20.43 24.45
CA GLY A 236 10.12 19.24 25.29
C GLY A 236 10.15 17.92 24.55
N PHE A 237 10.20 17.92 23.21
CA PHE A 237 10.25 16.71 22.40
C PHE A 237 11.51 16.68 21.53
N ALA A 238 12.12 15.49 21.43
CA ALA A 238 13.33 15.27 20.62
C ALA A 238 13.02 14.76 19.21
N ASP A 239 11.81 14.24 18.99
CA ASP A 239 11.40 13.55 17.76
C ASP A 239 10.67 14.45 16.75
N ILE A 240 10.56 15.74 17.01
CA ILE A 240 9.91 16.72 16.12
C ILE A 240 10.66 18.04 16.09
N SER A 241 10.90 18.59 14.92
CA SER A 241 11.60 19.86 14.73
C SER A 241 11.17 20.62 13.48
N ILE A 242 11.45 21.93 13.45
CA ILE A 242 11.26 22.77 12.27
C ILE A 242 12.55 22.78 11.48
N VAL A 243 12.42 22.66 10.15
CA VAL A 243 13.56 22.82 9.22
C VAL A 243 13.28 24.03 8.32
N PRO A 244 14.08 25.10 8.45
CA PRO A 244 14.03 26.20 7.49
C PRO A 244 14.45 25.73 6.09
N GLY A 245 13.95 26.43 5.06
CA GLY A 245 14.20 26.02 3.68
C GLY A 245 15.68 26.09 3.26
N ASP A 246 16.46 26.98 3.85
CA ASP A 246 17.90 27.12 3.65
C ASP A 246 18.72 25.98 4.29
N GLU A 247 18.23 25.33 5.35
CA GLU A 247 18.86 24.17 5.98
C GLU A 247 18.39 22.81 5.39
N LEU A 248 17.36 22.81 4.56
CA LEU A 248 16.67 21.59 4.13
C LEU A 248 17.59 20.59 3.42
N ILE A 249 18.46 21.08 2.54
CA ILE A 249 19.39 20.23 1.76
C ILE A 249 20.37 19.52 2.69
N GLU A 250 20.96 20.25 3.64
CA GLU A 250 21.90 19.71 4.59
C GLU A 250 21.21 18.69 5.53
N ARG A 251 20.01 18.99 5.99
CA ARG A 251 19.21 18.09 6.84
C ARG A 251 18.81 16.80 6.12
N LEU A 252 18.40 16.89 4.86
CA LEU A 252 18.12 15.72 4.03
C LEU A 252 19.36 14.86 3.80
N ALA A 253 20.52 15.48 3.51
CA ALA A 253 21.78 14.77 3.36
C ALA A 253 22.18 14.06 4.67
N SER A 254 21.98 14.70 5.83
CA SER A 254 22.21 14.09 7.14
C SER A 254 21.30 12.89 7.36
N SER A 255 19.99 13.03 7.12
CA SER A 255 19.04 11.91 7.24
C SER A 255 19.38 10.74 6.32
N TYR A 256 19.78 11.01 5.07
CA TYR A 256 20.21 9.95 4.15
C TYR A 256 21.48 9.22 4.62
N SER A 257 22.38 9.93 5.31
CA SER A 257 23.55 9.32 5.92
C SER A 257 23.26 8.53 7.19
N GLU A 258 22.27 8.96 7.98
CA GLU A 258 21.92 8.42 9.29
C GLU A 258 21.02 7.19 9.18
N VAL A 259 19.90 7.30 8.48
CA VAL A 259 18.87 6.23 8.37
C VAL A 259 18.76 5.66 6.95
N GLY A 260 19.36 6.31 5.96
CA GLY A 260 19.31 5.91 4.56
C GLY A 260 18.16 6.53 3.76
N ILE A 261 18.28 6.43 2.43
CA ILE A 261 17.28 6.97 1.48
C ILE A 261 15.94 6.23 1.62
N ASP A 262 15.97 4.93 1.91
CA ASP A 262 14.78 4.08 2.02
C ASP A 262 13.92 4.42 3.23
N GLU A 263 14.52 4.94 4.29
CA GLU A 263 13.89 5.29 5.57
C GLU A 263 13.70 6.82 5.74
N THR A 264 13.93 7.61 4.67
CA THR A 264 13.70 9.05 4.65
C THR A 264 12.70 9.39 3.55
N MET A 265 11.66 10.17 3.87
CA MET A 265 10.61 10.52 2.91
C MET A 265 10.17 11.98 3.06
N VAL A 266 9.98 12.67 1.93
CA VAL A 266 9.32 13.98 1.92
C VAL A 266 7.84 13.81 1.59
N ILE A 267 6.95 14.33 2.43
CA ILE A 267 5.50 14.28 2.22
C ILE A 267 4.98 15.67 1.87
N THR A 268 4.20 15.75 0.78
CA THR A 268 3.65 17.00 0.25
C THR A 268 2.15 16.90 0.00
N ARG A 269 1.50 18.06 -0.28
CA ARG A 269 0.06 18.14 -0.59
C ARG A 269 -0.27 17.87 -2.06
N SER A 270 0.69 18.00 -2.98
CA SER A 270 0.42 17.86 -4.41
C SER A 270 1.57 17.19 -5.17
N ASN A 271 1.23 16.55 -6.30
CA ASN A 271 2.24 15.97 -7.19
C ASN A 271 3.21 17.04 -7.75
N LYS A 272 2.71 18.24 -8.04
CA LYS A 272 3.55 19.36 -8.46
C LYS A 272 4.63 19.67 -7.44
N ARG A 273 4.23 19.76 -6.16
CA ARG A 273 5.16 20.03 -5.07
C ARG A 273 6.15 18.87 -4.87
N ALA A 274 5.66 17.63 -4.93
CA ALA A 274 6.50 16.43 -4.87
C ALA A 274 7.55 16.42 -6.01
N ASN A 275 7.18 16.78 -7.24
CA ASN A 275 8.11 16.87 -8.36
C ASN A 275 9.22 17.91 -8.10
N VAL A 276 8.90 19.08 -7.54
CA VAL A 276 9.90 20.10 -7.17
C VAL A 276 10.89 19.54 -6.15
N PHE A 277 10.41 18.87 -5.09
CA PHE A 277 11.28 18.25 -4.10
C PHE A 277 12.12 17.12 -4.71
N ASN A 278 11.53 16.26 -5.54
CA ASN A 278 12.24 15.17 -6.18
C ASN A 278 13.40 15.68 -7.03
N GLN A 279 13.18 16.74 -7.82
CA GLN A 279 14.26 17.36 -8.61
C GLN A 279 15.31 18.03 -7.73
N GLY A 280 14.89 18.79 -6.71
CA GLY A 280 15.81 19.42 -5.77
C GLY A 280 16.68 18.41 -5.04
N ILE A 281 16.10 17.31 -4.57
CA ILE A 281 16.85 16.22 -3.91
C ILE A 281 17.84 15.59 -4.89
N ARG A 282 17.41 15.25 -6.11
CA ARG A 282 18.30 14.65 -7.10
C ARG A 282 19.49 15.55 -7.43
N ASN A 283 19.23 16.82 -7.71
CA ASN A 283 20.27 17.74 -8.15
C ASN A 283 21.17 18.19 -7.00
N MET A 284 20.57 18.61 -5.86
CA MET A 284 21.31 19.31 -4.80
C MET A 284 21.83 18.36 -3.71
N VAL A 285 21.10 17.27 -3.41
CA VAL A 285 21.51 16.33 -2.36
C VAL A 285 22.30 15.16 -2.93
N LEU A 286 21.81 14.60 -4.08
CA LEU A 286 22.39 13.39 -4.67
C LEU A 286 23.34 13.66 -5.84
N GLY A 287 23.44 14.91 -6.33
CA GLY A 287 24.31 15.27 -7.46
C GLY A 287 23.94 14.59 -8.78
N ARG A 288 22.65 14.34 -9.02
CA ARG A 288 22.14 13.62 -10.21
C ARG A 288 21.48 14.61 -11.17
N GLU A 289 22.11 14.85 -12.30
CA GLU A 289 21.65 15.80 -13.31
C GLU A 289 20.94 15.13 -14.48
N GLU A 290 21.26 13.87 -14.79
CA GLU A 290 20.62 13.11 -15.87
C GLU A 290 19.14 12.85 -15.58
N GLU A 291 18.33 12.64 -16.63
CA GLU A 291 16.90 12.42 -16.51
C GLU A 291 16.55 11.21 -15.64
N LEU A 292 17.30 10.12 -15.78
CA LEU A 292 17.19 8.92 -14.95
C LEU A 292 18.59 8.30 -14.79
N THR A 293 18.96 7.97 -13.57
CA THR A 293 20.32 7.51 -13.26
C THR A 293 20.30 6.28 -12.34
N THR A 294 21.37 5.50 -12.39
CA THR A 294 21.59 4.38 -11.46
C THR A 294 21.53 4.86 -10.01
N GLY A 295 20.81 4.12 -9.18
CA GLY A 295 20.57 4.45 -7.78
C GLY A 295 19.35 5.34 -7.55
N ASP A 296 18.67 5.84 -8.61
CA ASP A 296 17.43 6.59 -8.43
C ASP A 296 16.36 5.73 -7.76
N MET A 297 15.68 6.34 -6.79
CA MET A 297 14.50 5.77 -6.16
C MET A 297 13.26 6.15 -6.98
N LEU A 298 12.54 5.15 -7.41
CA LEU A 298 11.29 5.28 -8.15
C LEU A 298 10.11 4.76 -7.34
N MET A 299 8.93 5.27 -7.68
CA MET A 299 7.64 4.75 -7.23
C MET A 299 6.79 4.42 -8.45
N VAL A 300 6.25 3.23 -8.49
CA VAL A 300 5.32 2.78 -9.51
C VAL A 300 3.99 3.52 -9.35
N VAL A 301 3.44 4.03 -10.44
CA VAL A 301 2.20 4.83 -10.41
C VAL A 301 1.03 4.18 -11.16
N LYS A 302 1.26 3.02 -11.76
CA LYS A 302 0.23 2.19 -12.41
C LYS A 302 0.56 0.72 -12.18
N ASN A 303 -0.45 -0.09 -11.83
CA ASN A 303 -0.30 -1.53 -11.67
C ASN A 303 0.20 -2.18 -12.96
N LYS A 304 1.15 -3.11 -12.86
CA LYS A 304 1.64 -3.92 -13.97
C LYS A 304 1.56 -5.40 -13.64
N TYR A 305 0.91 -6.15 -14.51
CA TYR A 305 0.85 -7.61 -14.45
C TYR A 305 1.83 -8.19 -15.47
N LYS A 306 2.63 -9.18 -15.08
CA LYS A 306 3.42 -9.95 -16.03
C LYS A 306 2.57 -11.11 -16.51
N ASN A 307 2.41 -11.23 -17.84
CA ASN A 307 1.82 -12.38 -18.47
C ASN A 307 2.69 -13.61 -18.16
N SER A 308 2.25 -14.47 -17.26
CA SER A 308 2.87 -15.79 -17.13
C SER A 308 2.66 -16.52 -18.44
N PRO A 309 3.70 -17.14 -19.05
CA PRO A 309 3.48 -18.00 -20.16
C PRO A 309 2.51 -19.10 -19.70
N THR A 310 1.33 -19.17 -20.32
CA THR A 310 0.38 -20.28 -20.12
C THR A 310 1.14 -21.58 -20.30
N PRO A 311 1.19 -22.50 -19.31
CA PRO A 311 1.72 -23.82 -19.56
C PRO A 311 0.86 -24.45 -20.65
N SER A 312 1.47 -24.76 -21.79
CA SER A 312 0.82 -25.54 -22.86
C SER A 312 0.25 -26.78 -22.20
N PRO A 313 -1.02 -27.16 -22.42
CA PRO A 313 -1.53 -28.43 -21.93
C PRO A 313 -0.77 -29.55 -22.63
N SER A 314 0.23 -30.13 -21.98
CA SER A 314 0.78 -31.41 -22.39
C SER A 314 -0.31 -32.45 -22.11
N LEU A 315 -1.00 -32.85 -23.15
CA LEU A 315 -1.77 -34.08 -23.21
C LEU A 315 -0.81 -35.26 -22.96
N ASN A 316 -0.73 -35.68 -21.69
CA ASN A 316 -0.46 -37.07 -21.26
C ASN A 316 0.13 -37.05 -19.83
N GLY A 317 -0.64 -37.55 -18.89
CA GLY A 317 -0.09 -37.79 -17.53
C GLY A 317 -1.14 -37.77 -16.43
N SER A 318 -1.82 -38.90 -16.26
CA SER A 318 -2.35 -39.46 -15.02
C SER A 318 -2.85 -38.50 -13.93
N LEU A 319 -4.14 -38.56 -13.69
CA LEU A 319 -4.85 -38.09 -12.51
C LEU A 319 -4.29 -38.77 -11.21
N ASN A 320 -3.31 -38.16 -10.56
CA ASN A 320 -2.99 -38.46 -9.16
C ASN A 320 -1.88 -37.50 -8.72
N ASN A 321 -2.21 -36.25 -8.39
CA ASN A 321 -1.42 -35.33 -7.52
C ASN A 321 -2.04 -33.92 -7.45
N ALA A 322 -3.37 -33.83 -7.34
CA ALA A 322 -4.07 -32.53 -7.26
C ALA A 322 -4.15 -31.94 -5.85
N THR A 323 -3.58 -32.58 -4.82
CA THR A 323 -3.76 -32.15 -3.42
C THR A 323 -2.59 -31.40 -2.79
N ASN A 324 -1.44 -31.29 -3.44
CA ASN A 324 -0.26 -30.66 -2.82
C ASN A 324 0.17 -29.29 -3.35
N ASN A 325 -0.57 -28.66 -4.29
CA ASN A 325 -0.18 -27.39 -4.90
C ASN A 325 -0.96 -26.16 -4.41
N VAL A 326 -1.79 -26.28 -3.37
CA VAL A 326 -2.60 -25.15 -2.86
C VAL A 326 -1.82 -24.25 -1.90
N ASN A 327 -0.67 -24.69 -1.40
CA ASN A 327 0.14 -23.91 -0.45
C ASN A 327 1.14 -22.91 -1.08
N SER A 328 1.22 -22.83 -2.41
CA SER A 328 2.20 -21.93 -3.07
C SER A 328 1.64 -20.57 -3.50
N LEU A 329 0.38 -20.27 -3.25
CA LEU A 329 -0.27 -19.02 -3.69
C LEU A 329 -0.09 -17.83 -2.73
N THR A 330 0.61 -18.01 -1.62
CA THR A 330 0.80 -16.97 -0.59
C THR A 330 2.14 -16.24 -0.64
N THR A 331 3.01 -16.55 -1.61
CA THR A 331 4.29 -15.84 -1.73
C THR A 331 4.19 -14.80 -2.84
N GLN A 332 4.57 -13.55 -2.58
CA GLN A 332 4.61 -12.45 -3.56
C GLN A 332 5.58 -12.71 -4.73
N ALA A 333 6.24 -13.85 -4.74
CA ALA A 333 7.16 -14.28 -5.75
C ALA A 333 6.98 -15.78 -6.03
N THR A 334 6.82 -16.15 -7.29
CA THR A 334 6.83 -17.55 -7.71
C THR A 334 8.28 -18.00 -7.83
N ARG A 335 8.70 -18.99 -7.01
CA ARG A 335 10.02 -19.59 -7.13
C ARG A 335 10.06 -20.47 -8.39
N GLN A 336 10.78 -20.06 -9.40
CA GLN A 336 11.14 -20.93 -10.52
C GLN A 336 12.55 -21.46 -10.33
N VAL A 337 12.67 -22.76 -10.17
CA VAL A 337 13.97 -23.46 -10.18
C VAL A 337 14.34 -23.72 -11.64
N THR A 338 15.30 -22.98 -12.16
CA THR A 338 15.90 -23.28 -13.47
C THR A 338 17.09 -24.21 -13.22
N GLN A 339 16.98 -25.47 -13.60
CA GLN A 339 18.11 -26.38 -13.57
C GLN A 339 19.10 -25.98 -14.66
N LEU A 340 20.28 -25.51 -14.28
CA LEU A 340 21.46 -25.37 -15.14
C LEU A 340 22.32 -26.67 -15.03
N PRO A 341 22.99 -27.09 -16.08
CA PRO A 341 23.77 -28.32 -16.08
C PRO A 341 24.97 -28.23 -15.12
N SER A 342 25.15 -29.30 -14.38
CA SER A 342 26.16 -29.62 -13.38
C SER A 342 27.49 -28.87 -13.43
N GLY A 343 27.67 -27.93 -12.53
CA GLY A 343 28.95 -27.34 -12.11
C GLY A 343 28.71 -26.59 -10.80
N GLY A 344 29.33 -27.07 -9.73
CA GLY A 344 29.08 -26.71 -8.32
C GLY A 344 29.06 -25.20 -8.02
N GLY A 345 27.94 -24.56 -8.23
CA GLY A 345 27.64 -23.19 -7.84
C GLY A 345 26.39 -23.20 -6.95
N LYS A 346 26.39 -22.39 -5.89
CA LYS A 346 25.21 -22.17 -5.04
C LYS A 346 24.01 -21.80 -5.91
N GLU A 347 22.93 -22.55 -5.80
CA GLU A 347 21.65 -22.23 -6.43
C GLU A 347 21.18 -20.86 -5.90
N ILE A 348 21.14 -19.86 -6.78
CA ILE A 348 20.53 -18.57 -6.50
C ILE A 348 19.06 -18.72 -6.92
N GLU A 349 18.18 -18.89 -5.93
CA GLU A 349 16.73 -18.84 -6.16
C GLU A 349 16.37 -17.45 -6.69
N LYS A 350 16.03 -17.32 -7.96
CA LYS A 350 15.59 -16.06 -8.55
C LYS A 350 14.10 -15.85 -8.24
N THR A 351 13.81 -14.84 -7.47
CA THR A 351 12.44 -14.41 -7.19
C THR A 351 11.86 -13.70 -8.41
N VAL A 352 10.84 -14.25 -9.05
CA VAL A 352 10.16 -13.64 -10.20
C VAL A 352 8.91 -12.93 -9.74
N LEU A 353 8.81 -11.62 -10.00
CA LEU A 353 7.62 -10.84 -9.71
C LEU A 353 6.56 -11.07 -10.79
N THR A 354 5.40 -11.57 -10.42
CA THR A 354 4.24 -11.75 -11.33
C THR A 354 3.36 -10.50 -11.40
N PHE A 355 3.46 -9.61 -10.42
CA PHE A 355 2.66 -8.40 -10.30
C PHE A 355 3.48 -7.30 -9.62
N ILE A 356 3.38 -6.08 -10.13
CA ILE A 356 3.95 -4.86 -9.55
C ILE A 356 2.80 -3.89 -9.29
N ALA A 357 2.62 -3.48 -8.03
CA ALA A 357 1.51 -2.64 -7.61
C ALA A 357 1.81 -1.15 -7.76
N ASN A 358 0.76 -0.36 -7.95
CA ASN A 358 0.83 1.09 -7.73
C ASN A 358 1.24 1.37 -6.27
N GLY A 359 2.25 2.23 -6.09
CA GLY A 359 2.85 2.53 -4.80
C GLY A 359 4.08 1.67 -4.46
N ASP A 360 4.41 0.64 -5.24
CA ASP A 360 5.65 -0.12 -5.06
C ASP A 360 6.87 0.76 -5.33
N ARG A 361 7.90 0.58 -4.51
CA ARG A 361 9.18 1.29 -4.67
C ARG A 361 10.17 0.42 -5.42
N ALA A 362 10.97 1.07 -6.25
CA ALA A 362 12.03 0.42 -7.00
C ALA A 362 13.29 1.27 -7.02
N VAL A 363 14.46 0.63 -6.99
CA VAL A 363 15.76 1.28 -7.14
C VAL A 363 16.29 0.96 -8.53
N VAL A 364 16.71 1.99 -9.26
CA VAL A 364 17.33 1.83 -10.58
C VAL A 364 18.74 1.24 -10.43
N ARG A 365 18.94 0.04 -10.93
CA ARG A 365 20.27 -0.62 -10.96
C ARG A 365 21.02 -0.35 -12.24
N ARG A 366 20.29 -0.15 -13.35
CA ARG A 366 20.88 0.14 -14.66
C ARG A 366 19.89 0.87 -15.54
N VAL A 367 20.39 1.78 -16.38
CA VAL A 367 19.64 2.45 -17.46
C VAL A 367 20.34 2.17 -18.77
N ARG A 368 19.57 1.84 -19.81
CA ARG A 368 20.04 1.60 -21.17
C ARG A 368 19.02 2.09 -22.19
N ASN A 369 19.47 2.23 -23.44
CA ASN A 369 18.62 2.39 -24.63
C ASN A 369 17.52 3.46 -24.46
N VAL A 370 17.89 4.65 -24.02
CA VAL A 370 16.95 5.78 -24.03
C VAL A 370 16.56 6.06 -25.48
N ARG A 371 15.27 6.04 -25.78
CA ARG A 371 14.72 6.20 -27.12
C ARG A 371 13.39 6.89 -27.14
N GLU A 372 13.05 7.48 -28.26
CA GLU A 372 11.76 8.14 -28.46
C GLU A 372 10.93 7.37 -29.49
N PHE A 373 9.70 6.99 -29.12
CA PHE A 373 8.71 6.35 -29.97
C PHE A 373 7.32 6.89 -29.67
N TYR A 374 6.47 7.02 -30.66
CA TYR A 374 5.06 7.41 -30.49
C TYR A 374 4.88 8.79 -29.81
N GLY A 375 5.91 9.65 -29.86
CA GLY A 375 5.91 10.93 -29.16
C GLY A 375 6.18 10.84 -27.65
N PHE A 376 6.67 9.69 -27.16
CA PHE A 376 7.08 9.45 -25.78
C PHE A 376 8.52 8.93 -25.71
N ARG A 377 9.15 9.17 -24.57
CA ARG A 377 10.51 8.71 -24.29
C ARG A 377 10.47 7.48 -23.41
N PHE A 378 11.27 6.50 -23.76
CA PHE A 378 11.39 5.23 -23.07
C PHE A 378 12.83 4.92 -22.72
N ALA A 379 13.03 4.11 -21.67
CA ALA A 379 14.33 3.58 -21.32
C ALA A 379 14.18 2.12 -20.88
N ASP A 380 15.18 1.30 -21.20
CA ASP A 380 15.31 -0.03 -20.63
C ASP A 380 16.04 0.08 -19.31
N VAL A 381 15.44 -0.44 -18.25
CA VAL A 381 15.98 -0.35 -16.91
C VAL A 381 16.01 -1.71 -16.23
N SER A 382 17.04 -1.93 -15.39
CA SER A 382 17.01 -2.95 -14.35
C SER A 382 16.58 -2.28 -13.06
N LEU A 383 15.46 -2.75 -12.49
CA LEU A 383 14.85 -2.26 -11.26
C LEU A 383 14.94 -3.30 -10.17
N GLU A 384 15.42 -2.91 -9.01
CA GLU A 384 15.36 -3.72 -7.79
C GLU A 384 14.20 -3.25 -6.92
N PHE A 385 13.41 -4.21 -6.43
CA PHE A 385 12.24 -3.97 -5.60
C PHE A 385 12.52 -4.35 -4.14
N PRO A 386 12.86 -3.38 -3.26
CA PRO A 386 13.24 -3.66 -1.88
C PRO A 386 12.13 -4.34 -1.06
N ASP A 387 10.88 -4.04 -1.41
CA ASP A 387 9.71 -4.60 -0.71
C ASP A 387 9.43 -6.06 -1.11
N TYR A 388 10.14 -6.60 -2.12
CA TYR A 388 10.00 -7.98 -2.62
C TYR A 388 11.32 -8.76 -2.54
N ASN A 389 11.99 -8.69 -1.39
CA ASN A 389 13.28 -9.36 -1.12
C ASN A 389 14.37 -8.97 -2.14
N ASN A 390 14.42 -7.70 -2.52
CA ASN A 390 15.34 -7.15 -3.51
C ASN A 390 15.29 -7.89 -4.88
N ALA A 391 14.08 -8.31 -5.28
CA ALA A 391 13.89 -8.90 -6.60
C ALA A 391 14.31 -7.91 -7.69
N GLU A 392 15.12 -8.37 -8.62
CA GLU A 392 15.62 -7.56 -9.74
C GLU A 392 14.88 -7.95 -11.03
N GLU A 393 14.36 -6.95 -11.76
CA GLU A 393 13.58 -7.11 -12.95
C GLU A 393 14.02 -6.16 -14.05
N GLU A 394 14.21 -6.67 -15.27
CA GLU A 394 14.47 -5.85 -16.46
C GLU A 394 13.14 -5.48 -17.14
N MET A 395 12.97 -4.21 -17.46
CA MET A 395 11.73 -3.70 -18.07
C MET A 395 11.93 -2.37 -18.76
N THR A 396 11.01 -2.04 -19.66
CA THR A 396 10.89 -0.71 -20.26
C THR A 396 10.07 0.20 -19.37
N VAL A 397 10.55 1.42 -19.11
CA VAL A 397 9.83 2.49 -18.41
C VAL A 397 9.54 3.63 -19.36
N ILE A 398 8.43 4.38 -19.12
CA ILE A 398 8.10 5.60 -19.83
C ILE A 398 8.56 6.82 -19.02
N LEU A 399 9.49 7.59 -19.57
CA LEU A 399 10.16 8.69 -18.88
C LEU A 399 9.24 9.93 -18.73
N ASP A 400 8.28 10.13 -19.64
CA ASP A 400 7.34 11.25 -19.58
C ASP A 400 6.45 11.20 -18.33
N ALA A 401 6.25 10.04 -17.73
CA ALA A 401 5.52 9.89 -16.47
C ALA A 401 6.28 10.46 -15.26
N LEU A 402 7.64 10.55 -15.31
CA LEU A 402 8.48 10.99 -14.19
C LEU A 402 8.10 12.38 -13.69
N MET A 403 7.82 13.32 -14.60
CA MET A 403 7.64 14.73 -14.30
C MET A 403 6.20 15.24 -14.45
N THR A 404 5.27 14.40 -14.90
CA THR A 404 3.86 14.83 -15.02
C THR A 404 3.29 15.26 -13.67
N GLU A 405 2.47 16.32 -13.64
CA GLU A 405 1.75 16.76 -12.43
C GLU A 405 0.55 15.86 -12.13
N ALA A 406 0.06 15.10 -13.12
CA ALA A 406 -0.96 14.08 -12.93
C ALA A 406 -0.42 12.89 -12.10
N PRO A 407 -1.28 12.09 -11.46
CA PRO A 407 -0.85 10.89 -10.72
C PRO A 407 -0.06 9.87 -11.56
N ALA A 408 -0.40 9.73 -12.85
CA ALA A 408 0.23 8.91 -13.88
C ALA A 408 0.09 9.62 -15.23
N LEU A 409 0.39 8.97 -16.35
CA LEU A 409 0.02 9.52 -17.67
C LEU A 409 -1.47 9.81 -17.72
N THR A 410 -1.85 10.93 -18.36
CA THR A 410 -3.26 11.32 -18.53
C THR A 410 -4.00 10.31 -19.40
N GLN A 411 -5.32 10.34 -19.36
CA GLN A 411 -6.13 9.47 -20.21
C GLN A 411 -5.85 9.73 -21.70
N GLU A 412 -5.69 11.00 -22.09
CA GLU A 412 -5.34 11.40 -23.46
C GLU A 412 -3.99 10.84 -23.89
N GLN A 413 -2.97 10.91 -23.02
CA GLN A 413 -1.64 10.36 -23.28
C GLN A 413 -1.66 8.82 -23.41
N ASN A 414 -2.42 8.14 -22.54
CA ASN A 414 -2.58 6.69 -22.64
C ASN A 414 -3.32 6.29 -23.92
N GLU A 415 -4.35 7.04 -24.33
CA GLU A 415 -5.09 6.84 -25.57
C GLU A 415 -4.19 7.05 -26.79
N GLN A 416 -3.41 8.14 -26.81
CA GLN A 416 -2.44 8.43 -27.87
C GLN A 416 -1.43 7.31 -28.03
N LEU A 417 -0.82 6.86 -26.93
CA LEU A 417 0.12 5.74 -26.94
C LEU A 417 -0.53 4.46 -27.52
N PHE A 418 -1.77 4.17 -27.08
CA PHE A 418 -2.50 3.01 -27.54
C PHE A 418 -2.76 3.06 -29.05
N GLN A 419 -3.21 4.22 -29.59
CA GLN A 419 -3.50 4.35 -31.02
C GLN A 419 -2.25 4.16 -31.87
N HIS A 420 -1.13 4.80 -31.49
CA HIS A 420 0.11 4.67 -32.23
C HIS A 420 0.67 3.22 -32.22
N VAL A 421 0.60 2.54 -31.06
CA VAL A 421 1.01 1.14 -30.99
C VAL A 421 0.05 0.23 -31.80
N LEU A 422 -1.24 0.56 -31.85
CA LEU A 422 -2.23 -0.19 -32.62
C LEU A 422 -1.97 -0.08 -34.14
N GLU A 423 -1.49 1.07 -34.62
CA GLU A 423 -1.12 1.31 -36.03
C GLU A 423 -0.02 0.33 -36.48
N ASP A 424 0.96 0.01 -35.63
CA ASP A 424 2.04 -0.93 -35.97
C ASP A 424 1.55 -2.37 -36.19
N TYR A 425 0.33 -2.69 -35.75
CA TYR A 425 -0.28 -4.01 -35.90
C TYR A 425 -1.47 -4.03 -36.88
N GLU A 426 -1.63 -3.01 -37.72
CA GLU A 426 -2.75 -2.94 -38.70
C GLU A 426 -2.76 -4.10 -39.72
N ASP A 427 -1.59 -4.67 -40.02
CA ASP A 427 -1.43 -5.80 -40.92
C ASP A 427 -2.07 -7.09 -40.40
N ILE A 428 -2.42 -7.16 -39.13
CA ILE A 428 -3.07 -8.32 -38.52
C ILE A 428 -4.57 -8.27 -38.79
N PRO A 429 -5.15 -9.19 -39.59
CA PRO A 429 -6.54 -9.10 -40.05
C PRO A 429 -7.56 -9.24 -38.88
N LEU A 430 -7.28 -10.16 -37.94
CA LEU A 430 -8.20 -10.45 -36.83
C LEU A 430 -8.01 -9.43 -35.68
N LYS A 431 -9.07 -8.68 -35.34
CA LYS A 431 -9.05 -7.72 -34.27
C LYS A 431 -8.57 -8.30 -32.93
N ALA A 432 -8.96 -9.56 -32.63
CA ALA A 432 -8.56 -10.22 -31.39
C ALA A 432 -7.04 -10.48 -31.32
N ASP A 433 -6.43 -10.90 -32.43
CA ASP A 433 -4.99 -11.16 -32.52
C ASP A 433 -4.20 -9.86 -32.50
N ARG A 434 -4.70 -8.80 -33.19
CA ARG A 434 -4.14 -7.45 -33.13
C ARG A 434 -4.10 -6.92 -31.70
N MET A 435 -5.23 -7.01 -31.01
CA MET A 435 -5.31 -6.59 -29.61
C MET A 435 -4.42 -7.42 -28.68
N LYS A 436 -4.19 -8.69 -28.97
CA LYS A 436 -3.23 -9.52 -28.25
C LYS A 436 -1.81 -9.00 -28.43
N LYS A 437 -1.44 -8.61 -29.64
CA LYS A 437 -0.10 -8.06 -29.93
C LYS A 437 0.15 -6.71 -29.25
N VAL A 438 -0.83 -5.80 -29.28
CA VAL A 438 -0.74 -4.54 -28.55
C VAL A 438 -0.47 -4.76 -27.07
N ARG A 439 -1.04 -5.77 -26.46
CA ARG A 439 -0.79 -6.12 -25.06
C ARG A 439 0.56 -6.73 -24.77
N GLU A 440 1.10 -7.46 -25.71
CA GLU A 440 2.43 -8.02 -25.61
C GLU A 440 3.50 -6.97 -25.95
N ASP A 441 3.08 -5.82 -26.49
CA ASP A 441 3.97 -4.74 -26.89
C ASP A 441 4.70 -4.11 -25.69
N GLU A 442 6.01 -3.94 -25.83
CA GLU A 442 6.87 -3.45 -24.75
C GLU A 442 6.61 -1.97 -24.39
N TYR A 443 6.27 -1.15 -25.40
CA TYR A 443 6.01 0.29 -25.20
C TYR A 443 4.64 0.54 -24.58
N TYR A 444 3.62 -0.18 -25.05
CA TYR A 444 2.29 -0.11 -24.44
C TYR A 444 2.30 -0.58 -22.98
N ASN A 445 3.12 -1.58 -22.67
CA ASN A 445 3.31 -2.12 -21.33
C ASN A 445 4.47 -1.48 -20.56
N ALA A 446 5.03 -0.36 -21.05
CA ALA A 446 6.08 0.33 -20.34
C ALA A 446 5.60 0.73 -18.93
N LEU A 447 6.44 0.49 -17.93
CA LEU A 447 6.12 0.80 -16.54
C LEU A 447 6.05 2.32 -16.35
N GLN A 448 4.96 2.79 -15.78
CA GLN A 448 4.79 4.20 -15.41
C GLN A 448 5.33 4.42 -14.01
N VAL A 449 6.31 5.29 -13.87
CA VAL A 449 7.04 5.55 -12.63
C VAL A 449 7.22 7.04 -12.38
N LYS A 450 7.37 7.40 -11.11
CA LYS A 450 7.79 8.72 -10.64
C LYS A 450 9.00 8.59 -9.71
N PHE A 451 9.72 9.68 -9.48
CA PHE A 451 10.72 9.69 -8.43
C PHE A 451 10.07 9.50 -7.06
N GLY A 452 10.72 8.75 -6.20
CA GLY A 452 10.19 8.27 -4.92
C GLY A 452 10.81 8.90 -3.68
N TYR A 453 11.50 10.05 -3.79
CA TYR A 453 12.07 10.77 -2.64
C TYR A 453 11.05 11.68 -1.96
N ALA A 454 10.12 12.22 -2.74
CA ALA A 454 8.99 13.03 -2.29
C ALA A 454 7.70 12.53 -2.92
N ILE A 455 6.67 12.38 -2.10
CA ILE A 455 5.36 11.85 -2.51
C ILE A 455 4.21 12.64 -1.88
N THR A 456 3.01 12.46 -2.41
CA THR A 456 1.81 12.99 -1.76
C THR A 456 1.42 12.15 -0.56
N CYS A 457 0.73 12.76 0.42
CA CYS A 457 0.29 12.06 1.62
C CYS A 457 -0.62 10.86 1.30
N HIS A 458 -1.48 10.93 0.26
CA HIS A 458 -2.28 9.80 -0.19
C HIS A 458 -1.40 8.59 -0.60
N LYS A 459 -0.27 8.84 -1.26
CA LYS A 459 0.68 7.79 -1.63
C LYS A 459 1.53 7.31 -0.45
N ALA A 460 1.61 8.09 0.62
CA ALA A 460 2.29 7.73 1.86
C ALA A 460 1.43 6.85 2.79
N GLN A 461 0.12 6.73 2.53
CA GLN A 461 -0.76 5.89 3.34
C GLN A 461 -0.29 4.42 3.34
N GLY A 462 -0.37 3.77 4.50
CA GLY A 462 0.13 2.42 4.70
C GLY A 462 1.66 2.29 4.76
N GLY A 463 2.42 3.38 4.53
CA GLY A 463 3.86 3.46 4.69
C GLY A 463 4.27 4.08 6.03
N GLN A 464 5.48 3.75 6.48
CA GLN A 464 6.15 4.37 7.63
C GLN A 464 7.63 4.51 7.30
N TRP A 465 8.25 5.57 7.82
CA TRP A 465 9.66 5.90 7.63
C TRP A 465 10.27 6.44 8.91
N ALA A 466 11.55 6.19 9.11
CA ALA A 466 12.28 6.72 10.27
C ALA A 466 12.24 8.25 10.27
N HIS A 467 12.58 8.89 9.15
CA HIS A 467 12.60 10.34 9.01
C HIS A 467 11.58 10.83 7.97
N ILE A 468 10.67 11.70 8.38
CA ILE A 468 9.69 12.36 7.51
C ILE A 468 9.96 13.87 7.47
N TYR A 469 10.01 14.41 6.25
CA TYR A 469 10.01 15.85 5.98
C TYR A 469 8.63 16.25 5.47
N LEU A 470 7.89 17.00 6.27
CA LEU A 470 6.52 17.39 5.95
C LEU A 470 6.47 18.82 5.42
N ASP A 471 6.07 18.97 4.15
CA ASP A 471 5.81 20.25 3.51
C ASP A 471 4.31 20.46 3.29
N GLN A 472 3.68 21.30 4.12
CA GLN A 472 2.26 21.64 3.94
C GLN A 472 2.04 22.71 2.84
N GLY A 473 3.11 23.39 2.40
CA GLY A 473 3.00 24.54 1.54
C GLY A 473 2.38 25.75 2.26
N TYR A 474 1.86 26.70 1.48
CA TYR A 474 1.17 27.88 2.03
C TYR A 474 -0.23 27.50 2.51
N MET A 475 -0.53 27.81 3.78
CA MET A 475 -1.81 27.56 4.44
C MET A 475 -2.23 28.76 5.30
N THR A 476 -3.51 29.11 5.22
CA THR A 476 -4.19 30.09 6.09
C THR A 476 -5.42 29.45 6.74
N ASP A 477 -5.97 30.08 7.77
CA ASP A 477 -7.19 29.58 8.43
C ASP A 477 -8.38 29.50 7.47
N GLU A 478 -8.45 30.39 6.46
CA GLU A 478 -9.48 30.41 5.42
C GLU A 478 -9.39 29.18 4.47
N MET A 479 -8.22 28.55 4.38
CA MET A 479 -7.98 27.35 3.57
C MET A 479 -8.18 26.05 4.35
N LEU A 480 -8.61 26.15 5.61
CA LEU A 480 -8.84 25.01 6.47
C LEU A 480 -10.08 24.24 5.99
N THR A 481 -9.91 22.94 5.83
CA THR A 481 -10.98 22.00 5.50
C THR A 481 -10.85 20.75 6.37
N PRO A 482 -11.91 19.96 6.59
CA PRO A 482 -11.81 18.67 7.27
C PRO A 482 -10.74 17.76 6.64
N ASP A 483 -10.67 17.70 5.31
CA ASP A 483 -9.66 16.93 4.57
C ASP A 483 -8.23 17.33 4.93
N TYR A 484 -7.99 18.63 5.19
CA TYR A 484 -6.66 19.08 5.59
C TYR A 484 -6.28 18.53 6.97
N ILE A 485 -7.20 18.45 7.92
CA ILE A 485 -6.93 17.90 9.25
C ILE A 485 -6.63 16.40 9.16
N HIS A 486 -7.41 15.65 8.38
CA HIS A 486 -7.11 14.23 8.08
C HIS A 486 -5.75 14.06 7.38
N TRP A 487 -5.45 14.96 6.43
CA TRP A 487 -4.17 14.98 5.73
C TRP A 487 -3.00 15.19 6.71
N LEU A 488 -3.12 16.18 7.60
CA LEU A 488 -2.09 16.50 8.57
C LEU A 488 -1.88 15.35 9.55
N TYR A 489 -2.95 14.80 10.11
CA TYR A 489 -2.90 13.64 10.98
C TYR A 489 -2.22 12.45 10.30
N THR A 490 -2.63 12.15 9.07
CA THR A 490 -2.05 11.04 8.30
C THR A 490 -0.56 11.26 8.09
N ALA A 491 -0.13 12.46 7.69
CA ALA A 491 1.26 12.78 7.47
C ALA A 491 2.12 12.66 8.74
N PHE A 492 1.62 13.16 9.88
CA PHE A 492 2.31 13.05 11.17
C PHE A 492 2.56 11.61 11.57
N THR A 493 1.56 10.76 11.38
CA THR A 493 1.61 9.34 11.79
C THR A 493 2.47 8.46 10.86
N ARG A 494 3.14 9.02 9.85
CA ARG A 494 4.07 8.28 8.97
C ARG A 494 5.47 8.20 9.53
N ALA A 495 5.87 9.14 10.42
CA ALA A 495 7.19 9.15 11.05
C ALA A 495 7.25 8.16 12.22
N THR A 496 8.36 7.40 12.29
CA THR A 496 8.60 6.46 13.39
C THR A 496 9.69 6.94 14.34
N GLU A 497 10.62 7.79 13.89
CA GLU A 497 11.73 8.30 14.70
C GLU A 497 11.76 9.83 14.74
N HIS A 498 11.71 10.51 13.58
CA HIS A 498 11.76 11.97 13.54
C HIS A 498 10.86 12.59 12.47
N LEU A 499 10.14 13.65 12.88
CA LEU A 499 9.30 14.47 12.01
C LEU A 499 9.89 15.87 11.86
N TYR A 500 10.29 16.23 10.65
CA TYR A 500 10.80 17.54 10.27
C TYR A 500 9.70 18.34 9.58
N LEU A 501 9.29 19.48 10.15
CA LEU A 501 8.29 20.35 9.55
C LEU A 501 9.00 21.43 8.71
N VAL A 502 8.86 21.37 7.39
CA VAL A 502 9.58 22.24 6.45
C VAL A 502 8.90 23.59 6.34
N ASN A 503 9.65 24.66 6.58
CA ASN A 503 9.16 26.06 6.51
C ASN A 503 7.86 26.28 7.30
N TRP A 504 7.73 25.68 8.48
CA TRP A 504 6.50 25.74 9.26
C TRP A 504 6.22 27.16 9.74
N PRO A 505 4.99 27.70 9.56
CA PRO A 505 4.65 29.07 9.93
C PRO A 505 4.71 29.28 11.46
N LYS A 506 5.29 30.39 11.91
CA LYS A 506 5.34 30.73 13.34
C LYS A 506 3.96 30.85 13.97
N THR A 507 2.93 31.19 13.19
CA THR A 507 1.53 31.28 13.64
C THR A 507 0.93 29.92 14.03
N GLN A 508 1.53 28.82 13.54
CA GLN A 508 1.13 27.45 13.85
C GLN A 508 2.09 26.74 14.81
N VAL A 509 2.84 27.50 15.58
CA VAL A 509 3.71 27.01 16.67
C VAL A 509 3.10 27.39 18.01
N GLU A 510 3.05 26.40 18.94
CA GLU A 510 2.62 26.62 20.34
C GLU A 510 3.76 27.21 21.18
#